data_e07cb1c764dfeb24234e0e31c7dda091
#
_entry.id   e07cb1c764dfeb24234e0e31c7dda091
#
_cell.length_a   1.000
_cell.length_b   1.000
_cell.length_c   1.000
_cell.angle_alpha   90.00
_cell.angle_beta   90.00
_cell.angle_gamma   90.00
#
_symmetry.space_group_name_H-M   'P 1'
#
loop_
_entity.id
_entity.type
_entity.pdbx_description
1 polymer ?
#
loop_
_entity_poly.entity_id
_entity_poly.type
_entity_poly.pdbx_seq_one_letter_code
_entity_poly.pdbx_strand_id
1 'polypeptide(L)'
;MKLGVVGLPNVGKSTLFNAITHAGAESANYPFCTIEPNVGIVDVPDERLDKLAALYNSKKITHTFLKFVDIAGLVKGASKGEGLGNKFLSHIREVDAIVHVVRCFEDSNITHVEQTVDPVRDMEIINYELILADLESVTKYLDKAENLFKTGDKKYKVEAEILERLLAALNEGRPVRSVELNDDEKAYVDGLFLITDKPVIYAANIAESDIGKDEDSLPMVKAVKEQAAKENAEVLVICAKVEEDLSMMDEADRQIFYDELGIKESGLSRLVKKCYSLLGLISYLTAGEPETRAWTIKKGTKAPQAAGKIHSDFEKGFIRAEVVPYETLLECGSYTAAKEHGKVRSEGKDYVMKDGDVVLFRFNV
;
A
#
# COMPACT_ATOMS: atom_id res chain seq x y z
N MET A 1 4.00 7.04 2.69
CA MET A 1 3.23 6.39 1.62
C MET A 1 1.76 6.55 1.90
N LYS A 2 0.98 6.91 0.87
CA LYS A 2 -0.46 7.17 0.96
C LYS A 2 -1.22 6.15 0.11
N LEU A 3 -2.27 5.56 0.65
CA LEU A 3 -3.18 4.67 -0.08
C LEU A 3 -4.54 5.35 -0.21
N GLY A 4 -5.10 5.37 -1.40
CA GLY A 4 -6.44 5.91 -1.64
C GLY A 4 -7.49 4.81 -1.48
N VAL A 5 -8.45 5.01 -0.59
CA VAL A 5 -9.60 4.10 -0.47
C VAL A 5 -10.70 4.60 -1.40
N VAL A 6 -11.05 3.78 -2.39
CA VAL A 6 -12.08 4.08 -3.39
C VAL A 6 -13.16 3.01 -3.39
N GLY A 7 -14.32 3.33 -3.93
CA GLY A 7 -15.45 2.41 -4.08
C GLY A 7 -16.72 3.17 -4.40
N LEU A 8 -17.70 2.47 -4.97
CA LEU A 8 -19.02 3.02 -5.20
C LEU A 8 -19.72 3.37 -3.86
N PRO A 9 -20.77 4.18 -3.87
CA PRO A 9 -21.58 4.40 -2.67
C PRO A 9 -22.14 3.10 -2.10
N ASN A 10 -22.20 3.01 -0.77
CA ASN A 10 -22.81 1.88 -0.03
C ASN A 10 -22.13 0.51 -0.21
N VAL A 11 -20.84 0.49 -0.56
CA VAL A 11 -20.02 -0.76 -0.64
C VAL A 11 -19.30 -1.11 0.67
N GLY A 12 -19.42 -0.26 1.72
CA GLY A 12 -18.69 -0.40 2.98
C GLY A 12 -17.39 0.40 3.05
N LYS A 13 -17.15 1.33 2.12
CA LYS A 13 -15.95 2.17 2.08
C LYS A 13 -15.76 2.98 3.37
N SER A 14 -16.80 3.71 3.81
CA SER A 14 -16.74 4.51 5.03
C SER A 14 -16.59 3.66 6.28
N THR A 15 -17.26 2.50 6.34
CA THR A 15 -17.12 1.52 7.41
C THR A 15 -15.68 1.03 7.54
N LEU A 16 -15.07 0.63 6.42
CA LEU A 16 -13.66 0.24 6.41
C LEU A 16 -12.74 1.40 6.82
N PHE A 17 -13.03 2.61 6.33
CA PHE A 17 -12.23 3.78 6.68
C PHE A 17 -12.36 4.17 8.17
N ASN A 18 -13.53 4.00 8.77
CA ASN A 18 -13.75 4.17 10.22
C ASN A 18 -12.91 3.16 11.01
N ALA A 19 -12.93 1.88 10.62
CA ALA A 19 -12.08 0.85 11.23
C ALA A 19 -10.60 1.24 11.19
N ILE A 20 -10.12 1.73 10.03
CA ILE A 20 -8.76 2.25 9.85
C ILE A 20 -8.48 3.42 10.80
N THR A 21 -9.40 4.36 10.90
CA THR A 21 -9.22 5.59 11.70
C THR A 21 -9.24 5.29 13.20
N HIS A 22 -10.10 4.39 13.65
CA HIS A 22 -10.17 3.99 15.07
C HIS A 22 -8.92 3.21 15.48
N ALA A 23 -8.47 2.25 14.68
CA ALA A 23 -7.22 1.53 14.92
C ALA A 23 -5.99 2.46 14.95
N GLY A 24 -6.04 3.56 14.19
CA GLY A 24 -4.99 4.58 14.17
C GLY A 24 -5.04 5.57 15.33
N ALA A 25 -6.15 5.70 16.05
CA ALA A 25 -6.26 6.62 17.18
C ALA A 25 -5.32 6.23 18.34
N GLU A 26 -5.03 4.96 18.50
CA GLU A 26 -4.03 4.44 19.45
C GLU A 26 -2.61 4.81 19.03
N SER A 27 -2.37 5.04 17.72
CA SER A 27 -1.07 5.38 17.12
C SER A 27 -0.78 6.89 17.08
N ALA A 28 -1.65 7.75 17.61
CA ALA A 28 -1.59 9.23 17.48
C ALA A 28 -0.34 9.92 18.07
N ASN A 29 0.63 9.16 18.60
CA ASN A 29 1.86 9.66 19.22
C ASN A 29 3.05 9.80 18.24
N TYR A 30 2.81 9.79 16.91
CA TYR A 30 3.90 10.03 15.96
C TYR A 30 4.32 11.51 15.95
N PRO A 31 5.56 11.84 16.26
CA PRO A 31 6.09 13.19 16.07
C PRO A 31 5.96 13.57 14.59
N PHE A 32 5.42 14.77 14.31
CA PHE A 32 5.21 15.31 12.95
C PHE A 32 4.03 14.76 12.13
N CYS A 33 3.11 13.99 12.72
CA CYS A 33 1.85 13.67 12.05
C CYS A 33 0.82 14.77 12.34
N THR A 34 0.56 15.63 11.37
CA THR A 34 -0.62 16.50 11.35
C THR A 34 -1.85 15.65 11.06
N ILE A 35 -2.89 15.79 11.89
CA ILE A 35 -4.20 15.17 11.62
C ILE A 35 -4.80 15.94 10.44
N GLU A 36 -4.78 15.32 9.27
CA GLU A 36 -5.45 15.83 8.07
C GLU A 36 -6.87 15.24 8.02
N PRO A 37 -7.91 16.02 7.68
CA PRO A 37 -9.25 15.47 7.48
C PRO A 37 -9.21 14.36 6.41
N ASN A 38 -9.98 13.30 6.63
CA ASN A 38 -10.06 12.14 5.72
C ASN A 38 -8.74 11.35 5.53
N VAL A 39 -7.80 11.42 6.49
CA VAL A 39 -6.58 10.62 6.51
C VAL A 39 -6.57 9.75 7.76
N GLY A 40 -6.59 8.43 7.59
CA GLY A 40 -6.36 7.43 8.64
C GLY A 40 -4.89 6.99 8.62
N ILE A 41 -4.31 6.79 9.80
CA ILE A 41 -2.95 6.29 9.98
C ILE A 41 -3.04 4.97 10.71
N VAL A 42 -2.40 3.93 10.19
CA VAL A 42 -2.40 2.59 10.80
C VAL A 42 -0.98 2.07 10.88
N ASP A 43 -0.64 1.50 12.02
CA ASP A 43 0.63 0.82 12.23
C ASP A 43 0.73 -0.43 11.35
N VAL A 44 1.93 -0.68 10.83
CA VAL A 44 2.24 -1.94 10.17
C VAL A 44 2.58 -2.97 11.25
N PRO A 45 1.75 -4.00 11.43
CA PRO A 45 2.01 -5.02 12.45
C PRO A 45 3.33 -5.74 12.18
N ASP A 46 4.21 -5.77 13.17
CA ASP A 46 5.52 -6.43 13.07
C ASP A 46 5.92 -7.03 14.42
N GLU A 47 5.67 -8.32 14.60
CA GLU A 47 5.98 -9.08 15.81
C GLU A 47 7.48 -9.12 16.14
N ARG A 48 8.34 -8.81 15.18
CA ARG A 48 9.79 -8.77 15.38
C ARG A 48 10.19 -7.67 16.36
N LEU A 49 9.44 -6.57 16.39
CA LEU A 49 9.71 -5.44 17.28
C LEU A 49 9.51 -5.82 18.75
N ASP A 50 8.45 -6.55 19.07
CA ASP A 50 8.16 -6.96 20.46
C ASP A 50 9.26 -7.88 21.01
N LYS A 51 9.69 -8.84 20.19
CA LYS A 51 10.77 -9.78 20.56
C LYS A 51 12.12 -9.08 20.69
N LEU A 52 12.43 -8.11 19.80
CA LEU A 52 13.64 -7.30 19.94
C LEU A 52 13.56 -6.36 21.15
N ALA A 53 12.42 -5.75 21.40
CA ALA A 53 12.24 -4.87 22.55
C ALA A 53 12.41 -5.64 23.86
N ALA A 54 11.91 -6.87 23.95
CA ALA A 54 12.15 -7.75 25.09
C ALA A 54 13.64 -8.10 25.26
N LEU A 55 14.33 -8.40 24.15
CA LEU A 55 15.77 -8.73 24.14
C LEU A 55 16.66 -7.57 24.63
N TYR A 56 16.29 -6.33 24.27
CA TYR A 56 17.04 -5.12 24.61
C TYR A 56 16.51 -4.36 25.83
N ASN A 57 15.41 -4.85 26.46
CA ASN A 57 14.68 -4.15 27.51
C ASN A 57 14.32 -2.71 27.07
N SER A 58 13.83 -2.56 25.85
CA SER A 58 13.58 -1.26 25.24
C SER A 58 12.44 -0.53 25.94
N LYS A 59 12.65 0.77 26.20
CA LYS A 59 11.66 1.64 26.86
C LYS A 59 10.52 2.04 25.92
N LYS A 60 10.76 1.95 24.62
CA LYS A 60 9.82 2.37 23.59
C LYS A 60 9.88 1.44 22.38
N ILE A 61 8.72 1.10 21.84
CA ILE A 61 8.58 0.41 20.56
C ILE A 61 7.95 1.40 19.57
N THR A 62 8.52 1.48 18.35
CA THR A 62 8.00 2.35 17.31
C THR A 62 7.83 1.56 16.02
N HIS A 63 6.58 1.34 15.65
CA HIS A 63 6.19 0.69 14.40
C HIS A 63 6.37 1.62 13.20
N THR A 64 6.36 1.07 12.01
CA THR A 64 6.11 1.84 10.79
C THR A 64 4.61 2.03 10.61
N PHE A 65 4.21 2.95 9.74
CA PHE A 65 2.79 3.19 9.48
C PHE A 65 2.49 3.43 8.00
N LEU A 66 1.25 3.18 7.61
CA LEU A 66 0.68 3.58 6.33
C LEU A 66 -0.39 4.66 6.55
N LYS A 67 -0.54 5.54 5.57
CA LYS A 67 -1.61 6.53 5.53
C LYS A 67 -2.66 6.09 4.53
N PHE A 68 -3.90 6.03 4.97
CA PHE A 68 -5.07 5.80 4.13
C PHE A 68 -5.83 7.10 3.96
N VAL A 69 -6.22 7.40 2.74
CA VAL A 69 -6.97 8.61 2.39
C VAL A 69 -8.34 8.19 1.93
N ASP A 70 -9.39 8.67 2.60
CA ASP A 70 -10.76 8.47 2.11
C ASP A 70 -10.98 9.35 0.89
N ILE A 71 -11.07 8.73 -0.26
CA ILE A 71 -11.36 9.42 -1.51
C ILE A 71 -12.87 9.35 -1.73
N ALA A 72 -13.52 10.53 -1.69
CA ALA A 72 -14.97 10.65 -1.84
C ALA A 72 -15.46 9.86 -3.05
N GLY A 73 -16.59 9.13 -2.87
CA GLY A 73 -17.06 8.15 -3.85
C GLY A 73 -17.21 8.72 -5.26
N LEU A 74 -16.82 7.91 -6.22
CA LEU A 74 -16.96 8.22 -7.63
C LEU A 74 -18.44 8.15 -8.01
N VAL A 75 -18.92 9.21 -8.65
CA VAL A 75 -20.23 9.21 -9.34
C VAL A 75 -19.93 9.03 -10.83
N LYS A 76 -20.69 8.18 -11.50
CA LYS A 76 -20.63 7.96 -12.96
C LYS A 76 -20.56 9.29 -13.71
N GLY A 77 -19.55 9.45 -14.59
CA GLY A 77 -19.33 10.71 -15.31
C GLY A 77 -18.31 11.67 -14.68
N ALA A 78 -17.56 11.22 -13.68
CA ALA A 78 -16.52 12.02 -13.03
C ALA A 78 -15.43 12.52 -13.98
N SER A 79 -15.12 11.74 -15.02
CA SER A 79 -14.14 12.08 -16.07
C SER A 79 -14.59 13.21 -16.99
N LYS A 80 -15.91 13.51 -17.06
CA LYS A 80 -16.47 14.58 -17.92
C LYS A 80 -16.37 15.99 -17.34
N GLY A 81 -15.67 16.17 -16.21
CA GLY A 81 -15.14 17.48 -15.82
C GLY A 81 -16.05 18.41 -15.02
N GLU A 82 -17.18 17.96 -14.48
CA GLU A 82 -18.01 18.82 -13.64
C GLU A 82 -17.74 18.58 -12.13
N GLY A 83 -17.06 19.54 -11.49
CA GLY A 83 -17.02 19.76 -10.04
C GLY A 83 -16.36 18.65 -9.21
N LEU A 84 -17.12 17.69 -8.69
CA LEU A 84 -16.66 16.65 -7.75
C LEU A 84 -15.74 15.61 -8.39
N GLY A 85 -15.92 15.32 -9.70
CA GLY A 85 -15.10 14.36 -10.42
C GLY A 85 -13.64 14.76 -10.54
N ASN A 86 -13.36 16.04 -10.82
CA ASN A 86 -11.98 16.55 -10.90
C ASN A 86 -11.26 16.47 -9.55
N LYS A 87 -11.97 16.72 -8.43
CA LYS A 87 -11.40 16.56 -7.08
C LYS A 87 -11.07 15.11 -6.77
N PHE A 88 -11.94 14.18 -7.14
CA PHE A 88 -11.70 12.74 -7.00
C PHE A 88 -10.43 12.32 -7.73
N LEU A 89 -10.31 12.65 -9.02
CA LEU A 89 -9.13 12.32 -9.82
C LEU A 89 -7.85 12.99 -9.29
N SER A 90 -7.94 14.22 -8.79
CA SER A 90 -6.82 14.92 -8.14
C SER A 90 -6.32 14.15 -6.92
N HIS A 91 -7.23 13.72 -6.02
CA HIS A 91 -6.87 12.97 -4.83
C HIS A 91 -6.24 11.61 -5.18
N ILE A 92 -6.77 10.91 -6.22
CA ILE A 92 -6.14 9.64 -6.66
C ILE A 92 -4.72 9.88 -7.20
N ARG A 93 -4.47 11.01 -7.87
CA ARG A 93 -3.10 11.32 -8.35
C ARG A 93 -2.08 11.45 -7.22
N GLU A 94 -2.51 11.88 -6.02
CA GLU A 94 -1.64 12.11 -4.86
C GLU A 94 -1.30 10.87 -4.05
N VAL A 95 -1.98 9.74 -4.28
CA VAL A 95 -1.73 8.49 -3.55
C VAL A 95 -0.76 7.57 -4.30
N ASP A 96 -0.09 6.68 -3.56
CA ASP A 96 0.92 5.76 -4.11
C ASP A 96 0.28 4.45 -4.62
N ALA A 97 -0.86 4.03 -4.06
CA ALA A 97 -1.62 2.85 -4.46
C ALA A 97 -3.11 3.02 -4.13
N ILE A 98 -3.94 2.14 -4.66
CA ILE A 98 -5.40 2.19 -4.53
C ILE A 98 -5.90 0.95 -3.78
N VAL A 99 -6.75 1.16 -2.77
CA VAL A 99 -7.58 0.13 -2.14
C VAL A 99 -8.99 0.30 -2.67
N HIS A 100 -9.41 -0.60 -3.55
CA HIS A 100 -10.72 -0.57 -4.17
C HIS A 100 -11.68 -1.48 -3.40
N VAL A 101 -12.60 -0.88 -2.64
CA VAL A 101 -13.61 -1.61 -1.86
C VAL A 101 -14.75 -2.03 -2.79
N VAL A 102 -15.01 -3.33 -2.84
CA VAL A 102 -16.02 -3.95 -3.70
C VAL A 102 -17.03 -4.69 -2.83
N ARG A 103 -18.31 -4.42 -3.03
CA ARG A 103 -19.39 -5.07 -2.27
C ARG A 103 -19.62 -6.51 -2.78
N CYS A 104 -19.43 -7.48 -1.90
CA CYS A 104 -19.62 -8.90 -2.14
C CYS A 104 -20.64 -9.51 -1.17
N PHE A 105 -21.70 -8.78 -0.83
CA PHE A 105 -22.78 -9.23 0.04
C PHE A 105 -24.10 -8.62 -0.40
N GLU A 106 -25.19 -9.33 -0.09
CA GLU A 106 -26.57 -8.82 -0.26
C GLU A 106 -27.13 -8.39 1.09
N ASP A 107 -27.74 -7.20 1.13
CA ASP A 107 -28.48 -6.68 2.29
C ASP A 107 -29.63 -5.82 1.77
N SER A 108 -30.86 -6.21 2.07
CA SER A 108 -32.08 -5.50 1.63
C SER A 108 -32.23 -4.10 2.24
N ASN A 109 -31.56 -3.83 3.36
CA ASN A 109 -31.58 -2.54 4.04
C ASN A 109 -30.57 -1.55 3.46
N ILE A 110 -29.63 -2.02 2.64
CA ILE A 110 -28.58 -1.20 2.04
C ILE A 110 -28.80 -1.12 0.53
N THR A 111 -29.33 0.03 0.07
CA THR A 111 -29.59 0.27 -1.34
C THR A 111 -28.27 0.30 -2.13
N HIS A 112 -28.25 -0.40 -3.28
CA HIS A 112 -27.16 -0.30 -4.25
C HIS A 112 -27.46 0.75 -5.31
N VAL A 113 -26.47 1.54 -5.73
CA VAL A 113 -26.65 2.62 -6.73
C VAL A 113 -27.13 2.10 -8.09
N GLU A 114 -26.74 0.88 -8.47
CA GLU A 114 -27.15 0.20 -9.72
C GLU A 114 -28.31 -0.80 -9.47
N GLN A 115 -29.05 -0.68 -8.33
CA GLN A 115 -30.20 -1.51 -7.92
C GLN A 115 -29.89 -2.98 -7.62
N THR A 116 -28.86 -3.56 -8.22
CA THR A 116 -28.42 -4.94 -8.00
C THR A 116 -26.95 -4.94 -7.59
N VAL A 117 -26.55 -5.93 -6.78
CA VAL A 117 -25.14 -6.16 -6.44
C VAL A 117 -24.49 -6.98 -7.55
N ASP A 118 -23.48 -6.39 -8.19
CA ASP A 118 -22.64 -7.05 -9.19
C ASP A 118 -21.22 -6.53 -9.03
N PRO A 119 -20.35 -7.27 -8.31
CA PRO A 119 -19.00 -6.80 -7.98
C PRO A 119 -18.13 -6.55 -9.22
N VAL A 120 -18.28 -7.33 -10.29
CA VAL A 120 -17.49 -7.16 -11.52
C VAL A 120 -17.86 -5.85 -12.21
N ARG A 121 -19.15 -5.61 -12.41
CA ARG A 121 -19.66 -4.34 -12.95
C ARG A 121 -19.18 -3.16 -12.12
N ASP A 122 -19.21 -3.27 -10.79
CA ASP A 122 -18.82 -2.19 -9.89
C ASP A 122 -17.32 -1.88 -9.99
N MET A 123 -16.48 -2.90 -10.14
CA MET A 123 -15.04 -2.75 -10.46
C MET A 123 -14.84 -2.04 -11.81
N GLU A 124 -15.56 -2.48 -12.84
CA GLU A 124 -15.46 -1.93 -14.20
C GLU A 124 -15.87 -0.46 -14.24
N ILE A 125 -16.94 -0.03 -13.53
CA ILE A 125 -17.39 1.35 -13.49
C ILE A 125 -16.26 2.26 -13.01
N ILE A 126 -15.58 1.92 -11.90
CA ILE A 126 -14.47 2.72 -11.38
C ILE A 126 -13.27 2.67 -12.31
N ASN A 127 -12.86 1.48 -12.74
CA ASN A 127 -11.73 1.34 -13.64
C ASN A 127 -11.92 2.14 -14.93
N TYR A 128 -13.13 2.15 -15.48
CA TYR A 128 -13.44 2.88 -16.70
C TYR A 128 -13.26 4.41 -16.55
N GLU A 129 -13.71 4.97 -15.43
CA GLU A 129 -13.52 6.39 -15.15
C GLU A 129 -12.04 6.78 -14.99
N LEU A 130 -11.24 5.90 -14.37
CA LEU A 130 -9.79 6.10 -14.24
C LEU A 130 -9.08 6.00 -15.60
N ILE A 131 -9.49 5.06 -16.44
CA ILE A 131 -8.99 4.87 -17.80
C ILE A 131 -9.29 6.10 -18.66
N LEU A 132 -10.51 6.62 -18.62
CA LEU A 132 -10.88 7.82 -19.36
C LEU A 132 -10.03 9.04 -18.97
N ALA A 133 -9.72 9.19 -17.68
CA ALA A 133 -8.86 10.28 -17.21
C ALA A 133 -7.42 10.15 -17.70
N ASP A 134 -6.89 8.93 -17.75
CA ASP A 134 -5.54 8.69 -18.29
C ASP A 134 -5.50 8.79 -19.81
N LEU A 135 -6.56 8.37 -20.48
CA LEU A 135 -6.70 8.48 -21.94
C LEU A 135 -6.55 9.96 -22.39
N GLU A 136 -7.21 10.89 -21.68
CA GLU A 136 -7.05 12.33 -21.93
C GLU A 136 -5.61 12.79 -21.68
N SER A 137 -4.98 12.31 -20.60
CA SER A 137 -3.62 12.68 -20.24
C SER A 137 -2.60 12.14 -21.24
N VAL A 138 -2.69 10.86 -21.61
CA VAL A 138 -1.78 10.18 -22.54
C VAL A 138 -1.90 10.79 -23.94
N THR A 139 -3.12 11.12 -24.39
CA THR A 139 -3.32 11.82 -25.68
C THR A 139 -2.56 13.14 -25.72
N LYS A 140 -2.66 13.97 -24.67
CA LYS A 140 -1.94 15.25 -24.58
C LYS A 140 -0.41 15.04 -24.57
N TYR A 141 0.08 14.00 -23.88
CA TYR A 141 1.50 13.67 -23.85
C TYR A 141 1.99 13.20 -25.23
N LEU A 142 1.20 12.41 -25.95
CA LEU A 142 1.53 11.93 -27.30
C LEU A 142 1.62 13.11 -28.28
N ASP A 143 0.61 13.99 -28.34
CA ASP A 143 0.62 15.19 -29.16
C ASP A 143 1.88 16.05 -28.91
N LYS A 144 2.28 16.18 -27.64
CA LYS A 144 3.49 16.91 -27.26
C LYS A 144 4.77 16.20 -27.76
N ALA A 145 4.88 14.88 -27.55
CA ALA A 145 6.05 14.11 -27.99
C ALA A 145 6.22 14.14 -29.50
N GLU A 146 5.14 13.96 -30.26
CA GLU A 146 5.15 14.07 -31.74
C GLU A 146 5.57 15.44 -32.22
N ASN A 147 5.07 16.51 -31.58
CA ASN A 147 5.47 17.87 -31.94
C ASN A 147 6.95 18.14 -31.65
N LEU A 148 7.48 17.62 -30.55
CA LEU A 148 8.89 17.73 -30.20
C LEU A 148 9.78 16.86 -31.09
N PHE A 149 9.29 15.69 -31.53
CA PHE A 149 10.02 14.85 -32.48
C PHE A 149 10.30 15.56 -33.81
N LYS A 150 9.46 16.50 -34.24
CA LYS A 150 9.70 17.35 -35.44
C LYS A 150 11.01 18.16 -35.36
N THR A 151 11.57 18.33 -34.16
CA THR A 151 12.88 18.97 -33.94
C THR A 151 14.07 18.08 -34.28
N GLY A 152 13.83 16.77 -34.53
CA GLY A 152 14.83 15.79 -34.91
C GLY A 152 15.47 14.99 -33.77
N ASP A 153 15.04 15.18 -32.51
CA ASP A 153 15.56 14.43 -31.39
C ASP A 153 14.88 13.04 -31.28
N LYS A 154 15.70 12.00 -31.40
CA LYS A 154 15.25 10.59 -31.38
C LYS A 154 14.62 10.19 -30.07
N LYS A 155 14.90 10.87 -28.97
CA LYS A 155 14.30 10.61 -27.66
C LYS A 155 12.77 10.70 -27.73
N TYR A 156 12.25 11.75 -28.37
CA TYR A 156 10.81 11.96 -28.47
C TYR A 156 10.11 10.95 -29.38
N LYS A 157 10.85 10.30 -30.28
CA LYS A 157 10.30 9.17 -31.05
C LYS A 157 10.01 7.97 -30.13
N VAL A 158 10.98 7.61 -29.27
CA VAL A 158 10.81 6.52 -28.32
C VAL A 158 9.66 6.81 -27.33
N GLU A 159 9.59 8.05 -26.82
CA GLU A 159 8.50 8.48 -25.96
C GLU A 159 7.13 8.35 -26.66
N ALA A 160 7.02 8.74 -27.92
CA ALA A 160 5.78 8.61 -28.71
C ALA A 160 5.39 7.12 -28.88
N GLU A 161 6.33 6.25 -29.24
CA GLU A 161 6.09 4.80 -29.40
C GLU A 161 5.57 4.16 -28.08
N ILE A 162 6.09 4.58 -26.93
CA ILE A 162 5.58 4.13 -25.62
C ILE A 162 4.15 4.64 -25.42
N LEU A 163 3.91 5.93 -25.64
CA LEU A 163 2.59 6.56 -25.43
C LEU A 163 1.53 5.98 -26.37
N GLU A 164 1.87 5.62 -27.62
CA GLU A 164 0.96 4.92 -28.55
C GLU A 164 0.54 3.55 -28.00
N ARG A 165 1.47 2.79 -27.42
CA ARG A 165 1.16 1.49 -26.77
C ARG A 165 0.24 1.66 -25.58
N LEU A 166 0.49 2.68 -24.72
CA LEU A 166 -0.39 3.00 -23.61
C LEU A 166 -1.78 3.41 -24.08
N LEU A 167 -1.84 4.26 -25.12
CA LEU A 167 -3.11 4.73 -25.70
C LEU A 167 -3.91 3.57 -26.29
N ALA A 168 -3.27 2.63 -26.98
CA ALA A 168 -3.93 1.43 -27.49
C ALA A 168 -4.55 0.58 -26.37
N ALA A 169 -3.80 0.35 -25.28
CA ALA A 169 -4.30 -0.40 -24.13
C ALA A 169 -5.49 0.30 -23.46
N LEU A 170 -5.41 1.62 -23.25
CA LEU A 170 -6.49 2.40 -22.64
C LEU A 170 -7.76 2.41 -23.52
N ASN A 171 -7.62 2.50 -24.84
CA ASN A 171 -8.75 2.40 -25.79
C ASN A 171 -9.42 1.02 -25.78
N GLU A 172 -8.67 -0.04 -25.45
CA GLU A 172 -9.19 -1.39 -25.25
C GLU A 172 -9.82 -1.59 -23.85
N GLY A 173 -9.86 -0.56 -23.01
CA GLY A 173 -10.37 -0.65 -21.64
C GLY A 173 -9.38 -1.32 -20.68
N ARG A 174 -8.10 -1.40 -21.03
CA ARG A 174 -7.04 -1.97 -20.19
C ARG A 174 -6.24 -0.88 -19.49
N PRO A 175 -5.96 -1.01 -18.17
CA PRO A 175 -5.19 -0.04 -17.42
C PRO A 175 -3.70 -0.05 -17.83
N VAL A 176 -3.00 1.07 -17.62
CA VAL A 176 -1.56 1.22 -17.94
C VAL A 176 -0.70 0.15 -17.26
N ARG A 177 -1.01 -0.22 -16.00
CA ARG A 177 -0.30 -1.28 -15.27
C ARG A 177 -0.34 -2.67 -15.94
N SER A 178 -1.24 -2.89 -16.89
CA SER A 178 -1.33 -4.14 -17.66
C SER A 178 -0.40 -4.18 -18.88
N VAL A 179 0.26 -3.07 -19.21
CA VAL A 179 1.16 -2.98 -20.37
C VAL A 179 2.56 -3.42 -19.94
N GLU A 180 3.14 -4.37 -20.67
CA GLU A 180 4.53 -4.78 -20.44
C GLU A 180 5.49 -3.67 -20.85
N LEU A 181 6.32 -3.24 -19.92
CA LEU A 181 7.33 -2.19 -20.09
C LEU A 181 8.68 -2.71 -19.59
N ASN A 182 9.76 -2.35 -20.28
CA ASN A 182 11.09 -2.56 -19.74
C ASN A 182 11.45 -1.49 -18.70
N ASP A 183 12.60 -1.63 -18.01
CA ASP A 183 12.98 -0.75 -16.90
C ASP A 183 13.09 0.74 -17.31
N ASP A 184 13.61 1.03 -18.51
CA ASP A 184 13.76 2.39 -19.02
C ASP A 184 12.39 2.99 -19.39
N GLU A 185 11.52 2.21 -20.03
CA GLU A 185 10.15 2.59 -20.36
C GLU A 185 9.35 2.82 -19.07
N LYS A 186 9.49 1.93 -18.08
CA LYS A 186 8.82 2.08 -16.78
C LYS A 186 9.26 3.35 -16.07
N ALA A 187 10.55 3.65 -16.05
CA ALA A 187 11.07 4.90 -15.47
C ALA A 187 10.48 6.15 -16.15
N TYR A 188 10.26 6.11 -17.47
CA TYR A 188 9.58 7.18 -18.18
C TYR A 188 8.10 7.30 -17.79
N VAL A 189 7.37 6.17 -17.77
CA VAL A 189 5.94 6.13 -17.46
C VAL A 189 5.67 6.55 -16.01
N ASP A 190 6.51 6.14 -15.06
CA ASP A 190 6.44 6.58 -13.65
C ASP A 190 6.47 8.12 -13.52
N GLY A 191 7.25 8.79 -14.41
CA GLY A 191 7.32 10.26 -14.49
C GLY A 191 6.06 10.94 -15.02
N LEU A 192 5.12 10.20 -15.61
CA LEU A 192 3.86 10.74 -16.14
C LEU A 192 2.74 10.81 -15.06
N PHE A 193 2.92 10.16 -13.91
CA PHE A 193 1.96 10.10 -12.81
C PHE A 193 0.56 9.65 -13.24
N LEU A 194 0.48 8.63 -14.10
CA LEU A 194 -0.77 8.08 -14.57
C LEU A 194 -1.51 7.35 -13.44
N ILE A 195 -2.82 7.50 -13.43
CA ILE A 195 -3.68 6.94 -12.37
C ILE A 195 -3.77 5.43 -12.48
N THR A 196 -3.94 4.92 -13.70
CA THR A 196 -4.11 3.49 -13.96
C THR A 196 -2.79 2.70 -13.97
N ASP A 197 -1.65 3.38 -13.83
CA ASP A 197 -0.34 2.77 -13.59
C ASP A 197 -0.15 2.39 -12.11
N LYS A 198 -0.90 3.04 -11.20
CA LYS A 198 -0.81 2.76 -9.76
C LYS A 198 -1.23 1.33 -9.44
N PRO A 199 -0.50 0.66 -8.49
CA PRO A 199 -0.91 -0.66 -7.99
C PRO A 199 -2.28 -0.57 -7.32
N VAL A 200 -3.08 -1.64 -7.49
CA VAL A 200 -4.44 -1.76 -6.92
C VAL A 200 -4.54 -3.05 -6.12
N ILE A 201 -5.21 -2.98 -4.97
CA ILE A 201 -5.73 -4.13 -4.24
C ILE A 201 -7.25 -4.02 -4.15
N TYR A 202 -7.96 -5.09 -4.50
CA TYR A 202 -9.40 -5.17 -4.35
C TYR A 202 -9.76 -5.71 -2.96
N ALA A 203 -10.44 -4.90 -2.16
CA ALA A 203 -10.99 -5.32 -0.87
C ALA A 203 -12.43 -5.84 -1.10
N ALA A 204 -12.57 -7.15 -1.26
CA ALA A 204 -13.85 -7.83 -1.41
C ALA A 204 -14.57 -7.85 -0.05
N ASN A 205 -15.51 -6.92 0.14
CA ASN A 205 -16.25 -6.74 1.38
C ASN A 205 -17.41 -7.72 1.45
N ILE A 206 -17.33 -8.70 2.36
CA ILE A 206 -18.29 -9.78 2.57
C ILE A 206 -19.23 -9.50 3.75
N ALA A 207 -20.32 -10.26 3.85
CA ALA A 207 -21.18 -10.28 5.03
C ALA A 207 -20.48 -10.93 6.22
N GLU A 208 -20.90 -10.58 7.43
CA GLU A 208 -20.44 -11.20 8.69
C GLU A 208 -20.69 -12.72 8.68
N SER A 209 -21.83 -13.17 8.16
CA SER A 209 -22.21 -14.60 8.04
C SER A 209 -21.31 -15.43 7.12
N ASP A 210 -20.44 -14.76 6.33
CA ASP A 210 -19.53 -15.41 5.38
C ASP A 210 -18.09 -15.51 5.92
N ILE A 211 -17.84 -14.96 7.12
CA ILE A 211 -16.54 -15.08 7.78
C ILE A 211 -16.24 -16.55 8.08
N GLY A 212 -15.01 -16.96 7.81
CA GLY A 212 -14.54 -18.33 8.03
C GLY A 212 -14.96 -19.34 6.95
N LYS A 213 -15.82 -18.94 5.99
CA LYS A 213 -16.11 -19.77 4.83
C LYS A 213 -14.93 -19.81 3.86
N ASP A 214 -14.86 -20.89 3.08
CA ASP A 214 -13.93 -20.95 1.96
C ASP A 214 -14.24 -19.82 0.97
N GLU A 215 -13.27 -18.95 0.74
CA GLU A 215 -13.40 -17.78 -0.15
C GLU A 215 -13.83 -18.19 -1.59
N ASP A 216 -13.38 -19.36 -2.07
CA ASP A 216 -13.71 -19.85 -3.41
C ASP A 216 -15.13 -20.44 -3.49
N SER A 217 -15.77 -20.69 -2.34
CA SER A 217 -17.18 -21.05 -2.26
C SER A 217 -18.13 -19.85 -2.36
N LEU A 218 -17.62 -18.63 -2.26
CA LEU A 218 -18.39 -17.38 -2.34
C LEU A 218 -18.42 -16.87 -3.78
N PRO A 219 -19.56 -16.95 -4.50
CA PRO A 219 -19.59 -16.66 -5.94
C PRO A 219 -19.14 -15.23 -6.29
N MET A 220 -19.53 -14.23 -5.47
CA MET A 220 -19.14 -12.83 -5.69
C MET A 220 -17.65 -12.62 -5.49
N VAL A 221 -17.06 -13.24 -4.47
CA VAL A 221 -15.60 -13.17 -4.19
C VAL A 221 -14.83 -13.84 -5.32
N LYS A 222 -15.28 -15.01 -5.78
CA LYS A 222 -14.67 -15.70 -6.91
C LYS A 222 -14.67 -14.85 -8.17
N ALA A 223 -15.79 -14.20 -8.49
CA ALA A 223 -15.89 -13.30 -9.64
C ALA A 223 -14.91 -12.10 -9.53
N VAL A 224 -14.74 -11.52 -8.32
CA VAL A 224 -13.74 -10.47 -8.07
C VAL A 224 -12.31 -10.98 -8.29
N LYS A 225 -11.98 -12.19 -7.79
CA LYS A 225 -10.67 -12.82 -7.99
C LYS A 225 -10.37 -13.07 -9.47
N GLU A 226 -11.34 -13.58 -10.22
CA GLU A 226 -11.22 -13.82 -11.66
C GLU A 226 -11.01 -12.52 -12.45
N GLN A 227 -11.71 -11.46 -12.09
CA GLN A 227 -11.55 -10.15 -12.72
C GLN A 227 -10.20 -9.51 -12.37
N ALA A 228 -9.80 -9.54 -11.10
CA ALA A 228 -8.53 -9.00 -10.63
C ALA A 228 -7.32 -9.69 -11.28
N ALA A 229 -7.41 -11.01 -11.50
CA ALA A 229 -6.34 -11.78 -12.15
C ALA A 229 -6.04 -11.30 -13.57
N LYS A 230 -7.01 -10.75 -14.30
CA LYS A 230 -6.81 -10.21 -15.67
C LYS A 230 -5.87 -8.98 -15.69
N GLU A 231 -5.73 -8.30 -14.58
CA GLU A 231 -4.88 -7.11 -14.44
C GLU A 231 -3.74 -7.30 -13.43
N ASN A 232 -3.44 -8.55 -13.07
CA ASN A 232 -2.42 -8.92 -12.08
C ASN A 232 -2.60 -8.21 -10.72
N ALA A 233 -3.85 -7.88 -10.35
CA ALA A 233 -4.17 -7.23 -9.10
C ALA A 233 -4.46 -8.25 -7.99
N GLU A 234 -4.10 -7.91 -6.74
CA GLU A 234 -4.41 -8.75 -5.58
C GLU A 234 -5.84 -8.52 -5.08
N VAL A 235 -6.41 -9.57 -4.47
CA VAL A 235 -7.69 -9.51 -3.76
C VAL A 235 -7.46 -9.82 -2.28
N LEU A 236 -8.14 -9.06 -1.43
CA LEU A 236 -8.26 -9.34 -0.01
C LEU A 236 -9.73 -9.45 0.35
N VAL A 237 -10.13 -10.55 0.96
CA VAL A 237 -11.48 -10.72 1.52
C VAL A 237 -11.51 -10.14 2.92
N ILE A 238 -12.48 -9.25 3.18
CA ILE A 238 -12.62 -8.52 4.44
C ILE A 238 -14.10 -8.30 4.76
N CYS A 239 -14.47 -8.30 6.03
CA CYS A 239 -15.78 -7.83 6.48
C CYS A 239 -15.62 -6.47 7.16
N ALA A 240 -15.88 -5.39 6.44
CA ALA A 240 -15.64 -4.03 6.93
C ALA A 240 -16.41 -3.73 8.24
N LYS A 241 -17.63 -4.29 8.40
CA LYS A 241 -18.44 -4.13 9.62
C LYS A 241 -17.73 -4.75 10.83
N VAL A 242 -17.24 -5.98 10.70
CA VAL A 242 -16.54 -6.66 11.79
C VAL A 242 -15.22 -5.97 12.13
N GLU A 243 -14.50 -5.46 11.12
CA GLU A 243 -13.28 -4.68 11.39
C GLU A 243 -13.59 -3.37 12.15
N GLU A 244 -14.70 -2.70 11.84
CA GLU A 244 -15.14 -1.49 12.57
C GLU A 244 -15.50 -1.86 14.03
N ASP A 245 -16.25 -2.93 14.26
CA ASP A 245 -16.62 -3.40 15.59
C ASP A 245 -15.37 -3.79 16.41
N LEU A 246 -14.44 -4.55 15.81
CA LEU A 246 -13.16 -4.93 16.42
C LEU A 246 -12.28 -3.73 16.78
N SER A 247 -12.31 -2.67 15.97
CA SER A 247 -11.51 -1.47 16.23
C SER A 247 -11.96 -0.68 17.45
N MET A 248 -13.18 -0.93 17.94
CA MET A 248 -13.76 -0.31 19.14
C MET A 248 -13.60 -1.15 20.41
N MET A 249 -13.20 -2.43 20.27
CA MET A 249 -13.03 -3.36 21.40
C MET A 249 -11.66 -3.19 22.05
N ASP A 250 -11.58 -3.45 23.35
CA ASP A 250 -10.29 -3.60 23.99
C ASP A 250 -9.58 -4.91 23.56
N GLU A 251 -8.30 -5.04 23.89
CA GLU A 251 -7.49 -6.17 23.42
C GLU A 251 -7.98 -7.53 23.93
N ALA A 252 -8.51 -7.58 25.16
CA ALA A 252 -9.01 -8.81 25.77
C ALA A 252 -10.29 -9.29 25.09
N ASP A 253 -11.24 -8.39 24.86
CA ASP A 253 -12.49 -8.68 24.16
C ASP A 253 -12.23 -9.04 22.69
N ARG A 254 -11.29 -8.36 22.04
CA ARG A 254 -10.87 -8.65 20.66
C ARG A 254 -10.31 -10.06 20.52
N GLN A 255 -9.50 -10.53 21.50
CA GLN A 255 -8.96 -11.88 21.47
C GLN A 255 -10.06 -12.95 21.62
N ILE A 256 -11.04 -12.73 22.50
CA ILE A 256 -12.19 -13.62 22.67
C ILE A 256 -12.95 -13.73 21.33
N PHE A 257 -13.17 -12.61 20.66
CA PHE A 257 -13.87 -12.55 19.38
C PHE A 257 -13.12 -13.30 18.26
N TYR A 258 -11.79 -13.19 18.21
CA TYR A 258 -10.96 -13.95 17.28
C TYR A 258 -11.06 -15.45 17.50
N ASP A 259 -11.04 -15.89 18.77
CA ASP A 259 -11.13 -17.29 19.13
C ASP A 259 -12.52 -17.87 18.77
N GLU A 260 -13.60 -17.12 19.01
CA GLU A 260 -14.97 -17.52 18.64
C GLU A 260 -15.19 -17.65 17.14
N LEU A 261 -14.62 -16.75 16.36
CA LEU A 261 -14.74 -16.78 14.87
C LEU A 261 -13.66 -17.64 14.22
N GLY A 262 -12.71 -18.19 14.96
CA GLY A 262 -11.58 -18.93 14.41
C GLY A 262 -10.63 -18.08 13.53
N ILE A 263 -10.57 -16.77 13.77
CA ILE A 263 -9.76 -15.81 13.03
C ILE A 263 -8.40 -15.70 13.72
N LYS A 264 -7.31 -15.88 12.97
CA LYS A 264 -5.94 -15.75 13.51
C LYS A 264 -5.41 -14.32 13.46
N GLU A 265 -5.90 -13.51 12.54
CA GLU A 265 -5.46 -12.15 12.29
C GLU A 265 -6.60 -11.33 11.69
N SER A 266 -6.74 -10.06 12.10
CA SER A 266 -7.78 -9.17 11.56
C SER A 266 -7.61 -8.95 10.04
N GLY A 267 -8.72 -8.71 9.37
CA GLY A 267 -8.70 -8.32 7.95
C GLY A 267 -7.95 -7.02 7.73
N LEU A 268 -8.05 -6.07 8.68
CA LEU A 268 -7.31 -4.81 8.64
C LEU A 268 -5.79 -5.03 8.71
N SER A 269 -5.30 -5.88 9.63
CA SER A 269 -3.87 -6.23 9.68
C SER A 269 -3.39 -6.87 8.39
N ARG A 270 -4.18 -7.80 7.82
CA ARG A 270 -3.88 -8.41 6.51
C ARG A 270 -3.86 -7.38 5.39
N LEU A 271 -4.81 -6.42 5.40
CA LEU A 271 -4.86 -5.32 4.42
C LEU A 271 -3.58 -4.48 4.49
N VAL A 272 -3.18 -4.06 5.68
CA VAL A 272 -1.98 -3.23 5.90
C VAL A 272 -0.73 -3.96 5.41
N LYS A 273 -0.55 -5.25 5.77
CA LYS A 273 0.59 -6.07 5.31
C LYS A 273 0.61 -6.22 3.79
N LYS A 274 -0.54 -6.51 3.17
CA LYS A 274 -0.64 -6.61 1.71
C LYS A 274 -0.35 -5.27 1.02
N CYS A 275 -0.88 -4.17 1.51
CA CYS A 275 -0.59 -2.84 0.98
C CYS A 275 0.90 -2.48 1.11
N TYR A 276 1.54 -2.86 2.21
CA TYR A 276 2.97 -2.66 2.43
C TYR A 276 3.80 -3.41 1.38
N SER A 277 3.48 -4.68 1.14
CA SER A 277 4.09 -5.51 0.10
C SER A 277 3.83 -4.98 -1.31
N LEU A 278 2.58 -4.58 -1.60
CA LEU A 278 2.15 -4.04 -2.89
C LEU A 278 2.95 -2.79 -3.29
N LEU A 279 3.29 -1.95 -2.30
CA LEU A 279 4.12 -0.77 -2.48
C LEU A 279 5.63 -1.08 -2.60
N GLY A 280 6.01 -2.36 -2.57
CA GLY A 280 7.40 -2.80 -2.59
C GLY A 280 8.20 -2.31 -1.38
N LEU A 281 7.55 -2.19 -0.23
CA LEU A 281 8.17 -1.73 1.01
C LEU A 281 8.74 -2.90 1.81
N ILE A 282 9.83 -2.62 2.51
CA ILE A 282 10.45 -3.50 3.49
C ILE A 282 10.83 -2.69 4.73
N SER A 283 11.02 -3.39 5.86
CA SER A 283 11.45 -2.79 7.11
C SER A 283 12.82 -3.29 7.52
N TYR A 284 13.77 -2.37 7.75
CA TYR A 284 14.93 -2.68 8.57
C TYR A 284 14.68 -2.19 10.01
N LEU A 285 15.40 -2.77 10.95
CA LEU A 285 15.16 -2.59 12.38
C LEU A 285 16.38 -1.98 13.06
N THR A 286 16.12 -1.13 14.04
CA THR A 286 17.13 -0.67 15.00
C THR A 286 16.67 -1.04 16.40
N ALA A 287 17.57 -1.57 17.23
CA ALA A 287 17.22 -2.02 18.56
C ALA A 287 18.24 -1.52 19.57
N GLY A 288 17.75 -1.02 20.69
CA GLY A 288 18.52 -0.52 21.82
C GLY A 288 17.65 -0.26 23.04
N GLU A 289 18.25 -0.03 24.20
CA GLU A 289 17.53 0.25 25.44
C GLU A 289 16.56 1.46 25.34
N PRO A 290 16.93 2.59 24.67
CA PRO A 290 16.00 3.71 24.55
C PRO A 290 14.77 3.38 23.67
N GLU A 291 15.00 2.72 22.53
CA GLU A 291 13.97 2.48 21.52
C GLU A 291 14.32 1.27 20.66
N THR A 292 13.31 0.44 20.37
CA THR A 292 13.31 -0.50 19.24
C THR A 292 12.36 0.03 18.19
N ARG A 293 12.83 0.11 16.93
CA ARG A 293 12.08 0.77 15.86
C ARG A 293 12.23 0.10 14.51
N ALA A 294 11.14 0.03 13.76
CA ALA A 294 11.13 -0.34 12.34
C ALA A 294 11.22 0.91 11.46
N TRP A 295 11.94 0.79 10.36
CA TRP A 295 12.16 1.86 9.39
C TRP A 295 11.76 1.40 8.00
N THR A 296 10.82 2.11 7.38
CA THR A 296 10.32 1.82 6.03
C THR A 296 11.29 2.28 4.96
N ILE A 297 11.64 1.38 4.06
CA ILE A 297 12.37 1.65 2.83
C ILE A 297 11.74 0.90 1.65
N LYS A 298 12.04 1.32 0.43
CA LYS A 298 11.70 0.53 -0.76
C LYS A 298 12.67 -0.64 -0.92
N LYS A 299 12.19 -1.78 -1.39
CA LYS A 299 13.02 -2.91 -1.80
C LYS A 299 14.05 -2.42 -2.83
N GLY A 300 15.31 -2.84 -2.68
CA GLY A 300 16.41 -2.35 -3.51
C GLY A 300 17.15 -1.13 -2.95
N THR A 301 16.68 -0.52 -1.84
CA THR A 301 17.36 0.62 -1.21
C THR A 301 18.74 0.19 -0.67
N LYS A 302 19.77 0.99 -0.94
CA LYS A 302 21.13 0.77 -0.44
C LYS A 302 21.32 1.33 0.98
N ALA A 303 22.33 0.84 1.69
CA ALA A 303 22.61 1.19 3.10
C ALA A 303 22.73 2.70 3.38
N PRO A 304 23.40 3.53 2.54
CA PRO A 304 23.45 4.98 2.80
C PRO A 304 22.08 5.63 2.78
N GLN A 305 21.23 5.33 1.77
CA GLN A 305 19.88 5.88 1.68
C GLN A 305 18.98 5.38 2.82
N ALA A 306 19.18 4.13 3.27
CA ALA A 306 18.50 3.62 4.45
C ALA A 306 18.91 4.39 5.72
N ALA A 307 20.20 4.65 5.91
CA ALA A 307 20.71 5.50 7.00
C ALA A 307 20.11 6.90 6.95
N GLY A 308 19.92 7.45 5.76
CA GLY A 308 19.24 8.73 5.52
C GLY A 308 17.80 8.81 6.01
N LYS A 309 17.12 7.66 6.16
CA LYS A 309 15.78 7.61 6.78
C LYS A 309 15.79 7.95 8.27
N ILE A 310 16.90 7.71 8.95
CA ILE A 310 17.10 8.08 10.35
C ILE A 310 17.40 9.58 10.43
N HIS A 311 18.42 10.02 9.70
CA HIS A 311 18.81 11.43 9.60
C HIS A 311 19.67 11.67 8.36
N SER A 312 19.54 12.85 7.74
CA SER A 312 20.29 13.22 6.53
C SER A 312 21.82 13.16 6.74
N ASP A 313 22.30 13.43 7.95
CA ASP A 313 23.73 13.37 8.26
C ASP A 313 24.26 11.93 8.27
N PHE A 314 23.42 10.94 8.61
CA PHE A 314 23.80 9.53 8.54
C PHE A 314 24.05 9.09 7.09
N GLU A 315 23.30 9.62 6.13
CA GLU A 315 23.52 9.36 4.71
C GLU A 315 24.81 10.04 4.23
N LYS A 316 24.98 11.32 4.53
CA LYS A 316 26.15 12.11 4.11
C LYS A 316 27.46 11.59 4.69
N GLY A 317 27.45 11.30 5.98
CA GLY A 317 28.60 10.81 6.73
C GLY A 317 28.75 9.29 6.75
N PHE A 318 27.99 8.54 5.94
CA PHE A 318 27.96 7.07 5.97
C PHE A 318 29.36 6.45 5.80
N ILE A 319 29.75 5.61 6.76
CA ILE A 319 30.99 4.84 6.72
C ILE A 319 30.68 3.39 6.38
N ARG A 320 29.84 2.73 7.20
CA ARG A 320 29.42 1.33 7.04
C ARG A 320 28.15 1.03 7.82
N ALA A 321 27.49 -0.06 7.49
CA ALA A 321 26.41 -0.66 8.26
C ALA A 321 26.89 -1.95 8.93
N GLU A 322 26.71 -2.09 10.23
CA GLU A 322 26.87 -3.36 10.93
C GLU A 322 25.50 -4.02 10.94
N VAL A 323 25.37 -5.14 10.20
CA VAL A 323 24.09 -5.78 9.87
C VAL A 323 24.08 -7.20 10.44
N VAL A 324 22.99 -7.54 11.12
CA VAL A 324 22.68 -8.92 11.53
C VAL A 324 21.21 -9.23 11.20
N PRO A 325 20.89 -10.37 10.54
CA PRO A 325 19.51 -10.76 10.33
C PRO A 325 18.78 -10.95 11.66
N TYR A 326 17.51 -10.57 11.70
CA TYR A 326 16.68 -10.63 12.91
C TYR A 326 16.70 -12.00 13.58
N GLU A 327 16.47 -13.09 12.82
CA GLU A 327 16.43 -14.45 13.34
C GLU A 327 17.79 -14.82 13.98
N THR A 328 18.88 -14.50 13.30
CA THR A 328 20.24 -14.76 13.80
C THR A 328 20.54 -13.99 15.09
N LEU A 329 20.03 -12.76 15.21
CA LEU A 329 20.21 -11.98 16.43
C LEU A 329 19.46 -12.59 17.62
N LEU A 330 18.22 -13.06 17.40
CA LEU A 330 17.45 -13.76 18.44
C LEU A 330 18.12 -15.06 18.88
N GLU A 331 18.62 -15.86 17.93
CA GLU A 331 19.36 -17.10 18.23
C GLU A 331 20.62 -16.84 19.07
N CYS A 332 21.33 -15.76 18.80
CA CYS A 332 22.50 -15.35 19.56
C CYS A 332 22.18 -14.74 20.94
N GLY A 333 20.96 -14.30 21.16
CA GLY A 333 20.49 -13.72 22.41
C GLY A 333 21.03 -12.32 22.73
N SER A 334 21.99 -11.78 21.97
CA SER A 334 22.47 -10.40 22.08
C SER A 334 23.33 -10.00 20.87
N TYR A 335 23.45 -8.68 20.65
CA TYR A 335 24.34 -8.15 19.62
C TYR A 335 25.81 -8.51 19.88
N THR A 336 26.26 -8.48 21.15
CA THR A 336 27.62 -8.84 21.54
C THR A 336 27.93 -10.30 21.21
N ALA A 337 27.05 -11.24 21.57
CA ALA A 337 27.20 -12.64 21.24
C ALA A 337 27.17 -12.87 19.70
N ALA A 338 26.27 -12.20 18.98
CA ALA A 338 26.25 -12.29 17.51
C ALA A 338 27.58 -11.79 16.89
N LYS A 339 28.19 -10.77 17.46
CA LYS A 339 29.48 -10.22 17.02
C LYS A 339 30.63 -11.18 17.33
N GLU A 340 30.66 -11.76 18.51
CA GLU A 340 31.68 -12.77 18.93
C GLU A 340 31.60 -14.02 18.07
N HIS A 341 30.41 -14.44 17.67
CA HIS A 341 30.18 -15.55 16.75
C HIS A 341 30.42 -15.19 15.27
N GLY A 342 30.88 -13.97 14.96
CA GLY A 342 31.11 -13.52 13.58
C GLY A 342 29.87 -13.39 12.72
N LYS A 343 28.69 -13.24 13.33
CA LYS A 343 27.38 -13.15 12.63
C LYS A 343 27.02 -11.71 12.24
N VAL A 344 27.68 -10.72 12.83
CA VAL A 344 27.52 -9.29 12.46
C VAL A 344 28.40 -9.00 11.25
N ARG A 345 27.76 -8.67 10.13
CA ARG A 345 28.45 -8.32 8.89
C ARG A 345 28.74 -6.82 8.85
N SER A 346 29.90 -6.46 8.33
CA SER A 346 30.26 -5.07 8.06
C SER A 346 30.05 -4.78 6.57
N GLU A 347 29.00 -4.02 6.25
CA GLU A 347 28.55 -3.79 4.89
C GLU A 347 28.85 -2.35 4.44
N GLY A 348 29.27 -2.21 3.18
CA GLY A 348 29.64 -0.92 2.57
C GLY A 348 28.46 -0.23 1.91
N LYS A 349 28.78 0.82 1.11
CA LYS A 349 27.80 1.69 0.45
C LYS A 349 26.91 0.97 -0.57
N ASP A 350 27.37 -0.14 -1.14
CA ASP A 350 26.62 -0.86 -2.17
C ASP A 350 25.72 -1.96 -1.61
N TYR A 351 25.70 -2.15 -0.30
CA TYR A 351 24.84 -3.13 0.32
C TYR A 351 23.38 -2.78 0.12
N VAL A 352 22.63 -3.70 -0.48
CA VAL A 352 21.18 -3.60 -0.64
C VAL A 352 20.52 -4.16 0.60
N MET A 353 19.76 -3.33 1.30
CA MET A 353 19.05 -3.68 2.53
C MET A 353 18.03 -4.77 2.30
N LYS A 354 17.90 -5.65 3.30
CA LYS A 354 16.93 -6.74 3.31
C LYS A 354 15.87 -6.50 4.39
N ASP A 355 14.67 -7.06 4.18
CA ASP A 355 13.64 -7.04 5.21
C ASP A 355 14.11 -7.82 6.45
N GLY A 356 13.91 -7.23 7.64
CA GLY A 356 14.36 -7.83 8.90
C GLY A 356 15.86 -7.66 9.22
N ASP A 357 16.62 -6.92 8.44
CA ASP A 357 17.98 -6.54 8.84
C ASP A 357 17.93 -5.70 10.12
N VAL A 358 18.61 -6.15 11.18
CA VAL A 358 18.86 -5.33 12.38
C VAL A 358 20.20 -4.62 12.18
N VAL A 359 20.20 -3.28 12.25
CA VAL A 359 21.30 -2.47 11.73
C VAL A 359 21.80 -1.45 12.73
N LEU A 360 23.12 -1.33 12.81
CA LEU A 360 23.82 -0.21 13.47
C LEU A 360 24.67 0.52 12.43
N PHE A 361 24.23 1.72 12.05
CA PHE A 361 25.00 2.57 11.12
C PHE A 361 26.17 3.26 11.81
N ARG A 362 27.33 3.21 11.16
CA ARG A 362 28.51 3.99 11.55
C ARG A 362 28.68 5.14 10.56
N PHE A 363 28.73 6.32 11.08
CA PHE A 363 28.84 7.55 10.30
C PHE A 363 29.79 8.54 11.00
N ASN A 364 30.29 9.49 10.24
CA ASN A 364 31.09 10.60 10.72
C ASN A 364 30.50 11.90 10.15
N VAL A 365 30.26 12.89 11.01
CA VAL A 365 29.70 14.21 10.64
C VAL A 365 30.80 15.25 10.77
#